data_ac22e082baf115ff50893a1f2769e092
#
_entry.id   ac22e082baf115ff50893a1f2769e092
#
_cell.length_a   1.000
_cell.length_b   1.000
_cell.length_c   1.000
_cell.angle_alpha   90.00
_cell.angle_beta   90.00
_cell.angle_gamma   90.00
#
_symmetry.space_group_name_H-M   'P 1'
#
loop_
_entity.id
_entity.type
_entity.pdbx_description
1 polymer ?
#
loop_
_entity_poly.entity_id
_entity_poly.type
_entity_poly.pdbx_seq_one_letter_code
_entity_poly.pdbx_strand_id
1 'polypeptide(L)'
;MSRSGDSVEFSGLGLAFVQSIEPRGFLGLSLRHGLLNLATLTAHRFWGQSKVRRRIWGSMGLYGEPLTYVGGGRELFVGFVLKVLTIGGPLLAAVLAVQAWGPLQGGLVAVAAWLTIAFVEGLGRFGAFLYTASRTEWRGVHFELHGSPLEFALAHMKDASLTLATFGWWLPVAHRRQAGSLWGGLTFMGQRLGFDMAASRRRHVYSAFAIGWFGTVMMLLFVGGILLGLTSGVVLDLVSASVAEVIGLFALGLALLVSLAAVWAPYQAARWSSTAAGLGFSLPICWWGMAGLNAGNATLRLVSLGILGPYVQARTSAFMLQRLSGTLWLG
;
A
#
# COMPACT_ATOMS: atom_id res chain seq x y z
N MET A 1 45.04 3.11 -28.12
CA MET A 1 44.93 3.13 -26.65
C MET A 1 43.51 2.73 -26.30
N SER A 2 43.30 1.45 -26.06
CA SER A 2 42.03 0.82 -25.75
C SER A 2 41.78 0.96 -24.25
N ARG A 3 40.72 1.67 -23.87
CA ARG A 3 40.21 1.62 -22.49
C ARG A 3 39.38 0.32 -22.36
N SER A 4 40.01 -0.68 -21.79
CA SER A 4 39.30 -1.85 -21.26
C SER A 4 38.31 -1.38 -20.20
N GLY A 5 37.02 -1.52 -20.49
CA GLY A 5 35.98 -1.36 -19.48
C GLY A 5 36.16 -2.45 -18.43
N ASP A 6 36.48 -2.04 -17.20
CA ASP A 6 36.39 -2.90 -16.03
C ASP A 6 34.95 -3.33 -15.87
N SER A 7 34.63 -4.49 -16.40
CA SER A 7 33.44 -5.25 -16.01
C SER A 7 33.66 -5.72 -14.56
N VAL A 8 33.14 -4.95 -13.60
CA VAL A 8 33.14 -5.38 -12.20
C VAL A 8 32.25 -6.62 -12.14
N GLU A 9 32.85 -7.79 -12.01
CA GLU A 9 32.14 -9.03 -11.69
C GLU A 9 31.46 -8.89 -10.33
N PHE A 10 30.15 -8.68 -10.34
CA PHE A 10 29.31 -8.62 -9.16
C PHE A 10 28.89 -10.01 -8.63
N SER A 11 29.50 -11.08 -9.11
CA SER A 11 29.23 -12.45 -8.66
C SER A 11 29.65 -12.61 -7.19
N GLY A 12 28.66 -12.65 -6.31
CA GLY A 12 28.85 -13.01 -4.89
C GLY A 12 28.91 -11.89 -3.87
N LEU A 13 28.66 -10.63 -4.26
CA LEU A 13 28.60 -9.51 -3.31
C LEU A 13 27.18 -9.38 -2.72
N GLY A 14 27.03 -9.70 -1.43
CA GLY A 14 25.79 -9.47 -0.69
C GLY A 14 25.47 -7.98 -0.57
N LEU A 15 24.31 -7.54 -1.08
CA LEU A 15 23.83 -6.17 -0.93
C LEU A 15 23.48 -5.90 0.54
N ALA A 16 24.34 -5.19 1.26
CA ALA A 16 24.06 -4.73 2.62
C ALA A 16 23.30 -3.40 2.55
N PHE A 17 22.07 -3.39 3.02
CA PHE A 17 21.32 -2.15 3.22
C PHE A 17 21.80 -1.45 4.49
N VAL A 18 22.31 -0.23 4.35
CA VAL A 18 22.58 0.67 5.46
C VAL A 18 21.48 1.72 5.49
N GLN A 19 20.93 1.98 6.67
CA GLN A 19 19.88 2.97 6.84
C GLN A 19 20.17 3.95 7.95
N SER A 20 19.73 5.20 7.72
CA SER A 20 19.80 6.30 8.69
C SER A 20 18.45 7.02 8.81
N ILE A 21 17.31 6.30 8.69
CA ILE A 21 15.99 6.94 8.77
C ILE A 21 15.67 7.28 10.22
N GLU A 22 15.72 8.58 10.53
CA GLU A 22 15.21 9.14 11.79
C GLU A 22 13.81 9.72 11.58
N PRO A 23 12.73 9.06 12.08
CA PRO A 23 11.37 9.55 11.87
C PRO A 23 11.13 10.96 12.41
N ARG A 24 11.76 11.31 13.53
CA ARG A 24 11.65 12.66 14.15
C ARG A 24 12.05 13.78 13.19
N GLY A 25 13.05 13.57 12.35
CA GLY A 25 13.49 14.52 11.33
C GLY A 25 12.43 14.84 10.27
N PHE A 26 11.35 14.03 10.17
CA PHE A 26 10.24 14.26 9.25
C PHE A 26 9.09 15.11 9.84
N LEU A 27 9.12 15.48 11.13
CA LEU A 27 8.05 16.26 11.76
C LEU A 27 7.88 17.64 11.11
N GLY A 28 8.97 18.40 10.97
CA GLY A 28 8.92 19.71 10.32
C GLY A 28 8.45 19.64 8.86
N LEU A 29 8.91 18.62 8.13
CA LEU A 29 8.48 18.36 6.77
C LEU A 29 6.96 18.05 6.73
N SER A 30 6.47 17.25 7.68
CA SER A 30 5.06 16.87 7.78
C SER A 30 4.17 18.07 8.07
N LEU A 31 4.53 18.89 9.05
CA LEU A 31 3.77 20.10 9.41
C LEU A 31 3.68 21.06 8.22
N ARG A 32 4.82 21.38 7.59
CA ARG A 32 4.86 22.28 6.44
C ARG A 32 3.99 21.78 5.29
N HIS A 33 4.17 20.52 4.88
CA HIS A 33 3.41 19.96 3.76
C HIS A 33 1.97 19.66 4.12
N GLY A 34 1.69 19.33 5.37
CA GLY A 34 0.33 19.12 5.86
C GLY A 34 -0.50 20.41 5.84
N LEU A 35 0.07 21.52 6.31
CA LEU A 35 -0.59 22.84 6.26
C LEU A 35 -0.83 23.31 4.82
N LEU A 36 0.18 23.18 3.95
CA LEU A 36 0.02 23.48 2.52
C LEU A 36 -1.03 22.57 1.85
N ASN A 37 -1.16 21.33 2.30
CA ASN A 37 -2.15 20.40 1.80
C ASN A 37 -3.59 20.82 2.18
N LEU A 38 -3.78 21.30 3.39
CA LEU A 38 -5.05 21.88 3.83
C LEU A 38 -5.39 23.13 3.02
N ALA A 39 -4.43 24.05 2.86
CA ALA A 39 -4.61 25.29 2.10
C ALA A 39 -4.93 25.07 0.61
N THR A 40 -4.45 23.97 0.02
CA THR A 40 -4.63 23.64 -1.41
C THR A 40 -5.67 22.55 -1.67
N LEU A 41 -6.59 22.29 -0.71
CA LEU A 41 -7.62 21.24 -0.81
C LEU A 41 -7.02 19.90 -1.25
N THR A 42 -5.92 19.51 -0.61
CA THR A 42 -5.15 18.28 -0.86
C THR A 42 -4.32 18.21 -2.16
N ALA A 43 -4.34 19.20 -3.03
CA ALA A 43 -3.54 19.18 -4.27
C ALA A 43 -2.03 19.16 -3.98
N HIS A 44 -1.55 19.85 -2.95
CA HIS A 44 -0.12 19.91 -2.60
C HIS A 44 0.48 18.55 -2.18
N ARG A 45 -0.34 17.56 -1.84
CA ARG A 45 0.12 16.25 -1.34
C ARG A 45 1.09 15.54 -2.31
N PHE A 46 0.96 15.75 -3.60
CA PHE A 46 1.80 15.09 -4.62
C PHE A 46 3.24 15.61 -4.60
N TRP A 47 3.41 16.93 -4.43
CA TRP A 47 4.73 17.55 -4.26
C TRP A 47 5.36 17.18 -2.92
N GLY A 48 4.55 17.14 -1.86
CA GLY A 48 4.96 16.66 -0.54
C GLY A 48 5.45 15.21 -0.61
N GLN A 49 4.72 14.34 -1.31
CA GLN A 49 5.06 12.92 -1.47
C GLN A 49 6.41 12.71 -2.18
N SER A 50 6.70 13.47 -3.24
CA SER A 50 8.00 13.41 -3.94
C SER A 50 9.16 13.81 -3.03
N LYS A 51 8.99 14.86 -2.21
CA LYS A 51 10.01 15.30 -1.24
C LYS A 51 10.24 14.26 -0.13
N VAL A 52 9.15 13.67 0.37
CA VAL A 52 9.24 12.60 1.38
C VAL A 52 9.97 11.38 0.81
N ARG A 53 9.64 10.96 -0.42
CA ARG A 53 10.33 9.86 -1.08
C ARG A 53 11.82 10.15 -1.25
N ARG A 54 12.19 11.33 -1.77
CA ARG A 54 13.62 11.71 -1.90
C ARG A 54 14.37 11.58 -0.58
N ARG A 55 13.76 12.02 0.51
CA ARG A 55 14.42 11.96 1.83
C ARG A 55 14.52 10.53 2.35
N ILE A 56 13.48 9.69 2.13
CA ILE A 56 13.50 8.27 2.51
C ILE A 56 14.55 7.52 1.68
N TRP A 57 14.57 7.70 0.35
CA TRP A 57 15.55 7.05 -0.53
C TRP A 57 16.98 7.48 -0.18
N GLY A 58 17.23 8.77 0.01
CA GLY A 58 18.54 9.28 0.42
C GLY A 58 19.03 8.82 1.80
N SER A 59 18.14 8.27 2.63
CA SER A 59 18.51 7.63 3.91
C SER A 59 18.68 6.11 3.83
N MET A 60 18.48 5.53 2.64
CA MET A 60 18.77 4.12 2.35
C MET A 60 20.02 4.04 1.50
N GLY A 61 21.03 3.33 1.96
CA GLY A 61 22.28 3.12 1.22
C GLY A 61 22.44 1.66 0.78
N LEU A 62 22.95 1.48 -0.41
CA LEU A 62 23.51 0.22 -0.90
C LEU A 62 25.04 0.37 -0.92
N TYR A 63 25.77 -0.55 -0.31
CA TYR A 63 27.24 -0.46 -0.22
C TYR A 63 27.77 0.89 0.28
N GLY A 64 27.05 1.52 1.21
CA GLY A 64 27.42 2.82 1.77
C GLY A 64 27.05 4.04 0.90
N GLU A 65 26.53 3.86 -0.31
CA GLU A 65 26.06 4.94 -1.16
C GLU A 65 24.54 5.07 -1.15
N PRO A 66 23.99 6.30 -1.00
CA PRO A 66 22.55 6.52 -0.91
C PRO A 66 21.84 6.26 -2.24
N LEU A 67 20.61 5.77 -2.16
CA LEU A 67 19.69 5.74 -3.28
C LEU A 67 19.19 7.17 -3.58
N THR A 68 18.98 7.46 -4.87
CA THR A 68 18.42 8.73 -5.31
C THR A 68 17.04 8.54 -5.91
N TYR A 69 16.12 9.46 -5.61
CA TYR A 69 14.78 9.47 -6.20
C TYR A 69 14.57 10.76 -7.01
N VAL A 70 14.37 10.63 -8.32
CA VAL A 70 14.24 11.75 -9.27
C VAL A 70 12.79 12.07 -9.68
N GLY A 71 11.80 11.37 -9.14
CA GLY A 71 10.39 11.56 -9.47
C GLY A 71 9.81 12.92 -9.06
N GLY A 72 8.90 13.44 -9.87
CA GLY A 72 8.24 14.73 -9.71
C GLY A 72 6.80 14.66 -9.17
N GLY A 73 6.35 15.71 -8.46
CA GLY A 73 4.97 15.80 -7.95
C GLY A 73 3.92 15.97 -9.05
N ARG A 74 4.26 16.64 -10.16
CA ARG A 74 3.36 16.83 -11.30
C ARG A 74 2.94 15.50 -11.94
N GLU A 75 3.89 14.60 -12.15
CA GLU A 75 3.63 13.27 -12.70
C GLU A 75 2.67 12.47 -11.82
N LEU A 76 2.86 12.53 -10.50
CA LEU A 76 1.98 11.88 -9.52
C LEU A 76 0.56 12.48 -9.55
N PHE A 77 0.45 13.80 -9.70
CA PHE A 77 -0.84 14.49 -9.79
C PHE A 77 -1.61 14.07 -11.05
N VAL A 78 -0.95 14.07 -12.21
CA VAL A 78 -1.58 13.63 -13.48
C VAL A 78 -2.04 12.17 -13.38
N GLY A 79 -1.20 11.29 -12.85
CA GLY A 79 -1.58 9.89 -12.62
C GLY A 79 -2.78 9.73 -11.68
N PHE A 80 -2.91 10.58 -10.67
CA PHE A 80 -4.06 10.60 -9.77
C PHE A 80 -5.33 11.05 -10.49
N VAL A 81 -5.28 12.14 -11.26
CA VAL A 81 -6.44 12.64 -12.03
C VAL A 81 -6.94 11.58 -13.02
N LEU A 82 -6.03 10.96 -13.76
CA LEU A 82 -6.38 9.85 -14.66
C LEU A 82 -7.05 8.71 -13.89
N LYS A 83 -6.51 8.32 -12.73
CA LYS A 83 -7.09 7.26 -11.91
C LYS A 83 -8.50 7.62 -11.42
N VAL A 84 -8.74 8.86 -11.01
CA VAL A 84 -10.07 9.32 -10.57
C VAL A 84 -11.07 9.25 -11.72
N LEU A 85 -10.70 9.70 -12.90
CA LEU A 85 -11.59 9.69 -14.07
C LEU A 85 -11.89 8.25 -14.54
N THR A 86 -10.88 7.39 -14.62
CA THR A 86 -11.02 6.00 -15.10
C THR A 86 -11.73 5.07 -14.14
N ILE A 87 -11.72 5.37 -12.83
CA ILE A 87 -12.47 4.60 -11.82
C ILE A 87 -13.82 5.25 -11.52
N GLY A 88 -13.85 6.57 -11.38
CA GLY A 88 -15.06 7.31 -11.03
C GLY A 88 -16.14 7.25 -12.11
N GLY A 89 -15.77 7.29 -13.37
CA GLY A 89 -16.70 7.18 -14.49
C GLY A 89 -17.52 5.89 -14.49
N PRO A 90 -16.88 4.70 -14.53
CA PRO A 90 -17.59 3.42 -14.44
C PRO A 90 -18.41 3.26 -13.16
N LEU A 91 -17.91 3.72 -12.01
CA LEU A 91 -18.64 3.66 -10.76
C LEU A 91 -19.92 4.50 -10.81
N LEU A 92 -19.83 5.73 -11.29
CA LEU A 92 -20.99 6.60 -11.47
C LEU A 92 -21.99 6.00 -12.47
N ALA A 93 -21.53 5.46 -13.61
CA ALA A 93 -22.37 4.78 -14.57
C ALA A 93 -23.12 3.59 -13.95
N ALA A 94 -22.46 2.79 -13.12
CA ALA A 94 -23.10 1.66 -12.42
C ALA A 94 -24.20 2.13 -11.46
N VAL A 95 -23.94 3.17 -10.67
CA VAL A 95 -24.94 3.74 -9.74
C VAL A 95 -26.16 4.26 -10.50
N LEU A 96 -25.95 5.06 -11.56
CA LEU A 96 -27.03 5.61 -12.36
C LEU A 96 -27.82 4.51 -13.09
N ALA A 97 -27.16 3.48 -13.58
CA ALA A 97 -27.82 2.36 -14.24
C ALA A 97 -28.72 1.55 -13.28
N VAL A 98 -28.29 1.31 -12.06
CA VAL A 98 -29.11 0.63 -11.05
C VAL A 98 -30.36 1.44 -10.71
N GLN A 99 -30.23 2.76 -10.61
CA GLN A 99 -31.35 3.66 -10.35
C GLN A 99 -32.32 3.77 -11.53
N ALA A 100 -31.79 3.82 -12.76
CA ALA A 100 -32.62 4.03 -13.95
C ALA A 100 -33.31 2.74 -14.45
N TRP A 101 -32.63 1.60 -14.37
CA TRP A 101 -33.07 0.33 -15.01
C TRP A 101 -33.38 -0.78 -14.01
N GLY A 102 -33.26 -0.51 -12.71
CA GLY A 102 -33.49 -1.47 -11.64
C GLY A 102 -32.34 -2.47 -11.42
N PRO A 103 -32.50 -3.38 -10.44
CA PRO A 103 -31.37 -4.20 -9.95
C PRO A 103 -30.85 -5.23 -10.95
N LEU A 104 -31.67 -5.77 -11.84
CA LEU A 104 -31.22 -6.80 -12.79
C LEU A 104 -30.35 -6.20 -13.91
N GLN A 105 -30.85 -5.22 -14.65
CA GLN A 105 -30.13 -4.59 -15.74
C GLN A 105 -28.99 -3.70 -15.24
N GLY A 106 -29.23 -2.95 -14.16
CA GLY A 106 -28.22 -2.18 -13.47
C GLY A 106 -27.13 -3.04 -12.87
N GLY A 107 -27.46 -4.26 -12.41
CA GLY A 107 -26.50 -5.26 -11.92
C GLY A 107 -25.51 -5.72 -13.01
N LEU A 108 -25.95 -5.89 -14.26
CA LEU A 108 -25.04 -6.21 -15.36
C LEU A 108 -24.04 -5.07 -15.61
N VAL A 109 -24.51 -3.81 -15.58
CA VAL A 109 -23.64 -2.64 -15.70
C VAL A 109 -22.67 -2.56 -14.52
N ALA A 110 -23.12 -2.88 -13.32
CA ALA A 110 -22.26 -2.91 -12.13
C ALA A 110 -21.14 -3.98 -12.24
N VAL A 111 -21.44 -5.16 -12.78
CA VAL A 111 -20.42 -6.18 -13.07
C VAL A 111 -19.42 -5.70 -14.11
N ALA A 112 -19.91 -5.11 -15.21
CA ALA A 112 -19.02 -4.54 -16.24
C ALA A 112 -18.14 -3.41 -15.68
N ALA A 113 -18.70 -2.54 -14.85
CA ALA A 113 -17.97 -1.49 -14.15
C ALA A 113 -16.91 -2.07 -13.20
N TRP A 114 -17.25 -3.10 -12.43
CA TRP A 114 -16.30 -3.81 -11.56
C TRP A 114 -15.11 -4.37 -12.35
N LEU A 115 -15.37 -5.09 -13.45
CA LEU A 115 -14.31 -5.65 -14.30
C LEU A 115 -13.42 -4.55 -14.87
N THR A 116 -14.03 -3.45 -15.36
CA THR A 116 -13.31 -2.28 -15.88
C THR A 116 -12.42 -1.65 -14.79
N ILE A 117 -12.98 -1.43 -13.60
CA ILE A 117 -12.24 -0.86 -12.47
C ILE A 117 -11.08 -1.77 -12.07
N ALA A 118 -11.32 -3.08 -11.96
CA ALA A 118 -10.28 -4.05 -11.60
C ALA A 118 -9.16 -4.10 -12.64
N PHE A 119 -9.49 -4.03 -13.93
CA PHE A 119 -8.53 -3.97 -15.03
C PHE A 119 -7.68 -2.69 -14.96
N VAL A 120 -8.33 -1.52 -14.84
CA VAL A 120 -7.65 -0.22 -14.74
C VAL A 120 -6.79 -0.13 -13.47
N GLU A 121 -7.26 -0.71 -12.37
CA GLU A 121 -6.45 -0.79 -11.14
C GLU A 121 -5.19 -1.63 -11.35
N GLY A 122 -5.27 -2.73 -12.09
CA GLY A 122 -4.12 -3.55 -12.48
C GLY A 122 -3.10 -2.74 -13.29
N LEU A 123 -3.54 -2.03 -14.34
CA LEU A 123 -2.69 -1.12 -15.10
C LEU A 123 -2.04 -0.05 -14.21
N GLY A 124 -2.83 0.55 -13.33
CA GLY A 124 -2.35 1.56 -12.39
C GLY A 124 -1.32 1.05 -11.40
N ARG A 125 -1.47 -0.18 -10.90
CA ARG A 125 -0.50 -0.82 -9.99
C ARG A 125 0.82 -1.11 -10.70
N PHE A 126 0.77 -1.68 -11.91
CA PHE A 126 1.97 -1.91 -12.72
C PHE A 126 2.67 -0.59 -13.05
N GLY A 127 1.91 0.41 -13.54
CA GLY A 127 2.45 1.73 -13.86
C GLY A 127 3.04 2.46 -12.67
N ALA A 128 2.44 2.35 -11.49
CA ALA A 128 2.98 2.95 -10.26
C ALA A 128 4.29 2.29 -9.81
N PHE A 129 4.42 0.97 -9.98
CA PHE A 129 5.65 0.25 -9.68
C PHE A 129 6.73 0.59 -10.71
N LEU A 130 6.41 0.55 -12.00
CA LEU A 130 7.29 0.97 -13.09
C LEU A 130 7.80 2.41 -12.89
N TYR A 131 6.89 3.33 -12.57
CA TYR A 131 7.24 4.72 -12.26
C TYR A 131 8.23 4.82 -11.10
N THR A 132 7.98 4.07 -10.03
CA THR A 132 8.87 4.10 -8.86
C THR A 132 10.24 3.51 -9.18
N ALA A 133 10.29 2.40 -9.91
CA ALA A 133 11.52 1.74 -10.35
C ALA A 133 12.34 2.67 -11.26
N SER A 134 11.73 3.20 -12.32
CA SER A 134 12.40 4.09 -13.30
C SER A 134 12.83 5.45 -12.72
N ARG A 135 12.31 5.83 -11.56
CA ARG A 135 12.70 7.07 -10.84
C ARG A 135 13.61 6.80 -9.63
N THR A 136 14.01 5.56 -9.41
CA THR A 136 14.99 5.18 -8.40
C THR A 136 16.33 4.93 -9.08
N GLU A 137 17.36 5.61 -8.62
CA GLU A 137 18.73 5.52 -9.14
C GLU A 137 19.69 5.08 -8.04
N TRP A 138 20.66 4.29 -8.43
CA TRP A 138 21.86 4.03 -7.65
C TRP A 138 23.10 4.16 -8.57
N ARG A 139 24.05 4.99 -8.19
CA ARG A 139 25.22 5.32 -9.01
C ARG A 139 24.88 5.80 -10.42
N GLY A 140 23.78 6.54 -10.57
CA GLY A 140 23.33 7.06 -11.87
C GLY A 140 22.66 6.02 -12.77
N VAL A 141 22.47 4.77 -12.30
CA VAL A 141 21.76 3.71 -13.03
C VAL A 141 20.35 3.55 -12.46
N HIS A 142 19.34 3.56 -13.34
CA HIS A 142 17.95 3.36 -12.99
C HIS A 142 17.61 1.87 -12.85
N PHE A 143 16.60 1.59 -12.02
CA PHE A 143 15.94 0.30 -12.03
C PHE A 143 14.96 0.23 -13.19
N GLU A 144 14.87 -0.91 -13.83
CA GLU A 144 13.95 -1.17 -14.94
C GLU A 144 12.96 -2.26 -14.56
N LEU A 145 11.73 -2.14 -15.07
CA LEU A 145 10.70 -3.17 -14.89
C LEU A 145 10.36 -3.78 -16.25
N HIS A 146 10.59 -5.06 -16.39
CA HIS A 146 10.20 -5.85 -17.56
C HIS A 146 8.89 -6.58 -17.28
N GLY A 147 8.05 -6.67 -18.31
CA GLY A 147 6.77 -7.35 -18.27
C GLY A 147 5.71 -6.61 -19.08
N SER A 148 4.58 -7.27 -19.30
CA SER A 148 3.44 -6.71 -20.02
C SER A 148 2.45 -6.06 -19.04
N PRO A 149 2.19 -4.75 -19.12
CA PRO A 149 1.14 -4.10 -18.32
C PRO A 149 -0.24 -4.72 -18.54
N LEU A 150 -0.51 -5.16 -19.78
CA LEU A 150 -1.78 -5.78 -20.14
C LEU A 150 -1.98 -7.13 -19.48
N GLU A 151 -0.96 -8.01 -19.54
CA GLU A 151 -1.00 -9.32 -18.89
C GLU A 151 -1.14 -9.18 -17.37
N PHE A 152 -0.42 -8.25 -16.77
CA PHE A 152 -0.55 -7.97 -15.35
C PHE A 152 -1.96 -7.47 -14.99
N ALA A 153 -2.54 -6.59 -15.81
CA ALA A 153 -3.89 -6.05 -15.57
C ALA A 153 -4.97 -7.14 -15.69
N LEU A 154 -4.87 -8.01 -16.69
CA LEU A 154 -5.78 -9.15 -16.85
C LEU A 154 -5.66 -10.15 -15.69
N ALA A 155 -4.41 -10.46 -15.27
CA ALA A 155 -4.18 -11.30 -14.10
C ALA A 155 -4.74 -10.67 -12.82
N HIS A 156 -4.57 -9.34 -12.67
CA HIS A 156 -5.13 -8.60 -11.53
C HIS A 156 -6.65 -8.60 -11.53
N MET A 157 -7.29 -8.38 -12.68
CA MET A 157 -8.75 -8.44 -12.85
C MET A 157 -9.29 -9.81 -12.46
N LYS A 158 -8.65 -10.89 -12.93
CA LYS A 158 -8.99 -12.26 -12.55
C LYS A 158 -8.85 -12.48 -11.03
N ASP A 159 -7.72 -12.07 -10.44
CA ASP A 159 -7.46 -12.23 -9.00
C ASP A 159 -8.44 -11.38 -8.16
N ALA A 160 -8.81 -10.18 -8.61
CA ALA A 160 -9.82 -9.34 -7.95
C ALA A 160 -11.20 -9.98 -7.99
N SER A 161 -11.62 -10.54 -9.15
CA SER A 161 -12.89 -11.24 -9.29
C SER A 161 -12.96 -12.51 -8.44
N LEU A 162 -11.87 -13.29 -8.39
CA LEU A 162 -11.78 -14.45 -7.49
C LEU A 162 -11.78 -14.04 -6.02
N THR A 163 -11.16 -12.93 -5.67
CA THR A 163 -11.18 -12.38 -4.31
C THR A 163 -12.61 -12.01 -3.90
N LEU A 164 -13.36 -11.39 -4.79
CA LEU A 164 -14.78 -11.07 -4.56
C LEU A 164 -15.61 -12.36 -4.42
N ALA A 165 -15.49 -13.29 -5.36
CA ALA A 165 -16.24 -14.54 -5.37
C ALA A 165 -15.95 -15.44 -4.16
N THR A 166 -14.76 -15.34 -3.57
CA THR A 166 -14.35 -16.08 -2.37
C THR A 166 -14.48 -15.29 -1.08
N PHE A 167 -15.24 -14.17 -1.07
CA PHE A 167 -15.38 -13.31 0.11
C PHE A 167 -14.03 -12.90 0.72
N GLY A 168 -13.02 -12.64 -0.13
CA GLY A 168 -11.69 -12.22 0.28
C GLY A 168 -10.66 -13.34 0.45
N TRP A 169 -11.05 -14.62 0.52
CA TRP A 169 -10.14 -15.72 0.80
C TRP A 169 -9.08 -15.97 -0.28
N TRP A 170 -9.27 -15.45 -1.49
CA TRP A 170 -8.25 -15.46 -2.56
C TRP A 170 -7.16 -14.41 -2.38
N LEU A 171 -7.35 -13.40 -1.53
CA LEU A 171 -6.45 -12.25 -1.37
C LEU A 171 -4.98 -12.61 -1.07
N PRO A 172 -4.66 -13.59 -0.20
CA PRO A 172 -3.27 -14.00 0.02
C PRO A 172 -2.58 -14.55 -1.24
N VAL A 173 -3.31 -15.28 -2.08
CA VAL A 173 -2.80 -15.77 -3.37
C VAL A 173 -2.55 -14.63 -4.33
N ALA A 174 -3.53 -13.72 -4.46
CA ALA A 174 -3.45 -12.55 -5.32
C ALA A 174 -2.22 -11.68 -4.97
N HIS A 175 -2.02 -11.37 -3.70
CA HIS A 175 -0.88 -10.58 -3.24
C HIS A 175 0.47 -11.23 -3.57
N ARG A 176 0.59 -12.56 -3.36
CA ARG A 176 1.82 -13.28 -3.66
C ARG A 176 2.11 -13.29 -5.17
N ARG A 177 1.10 -13.57 -6.02
CA ARG A 177 1.24 -13.56 -7.49
C ARG A 177 1.66 -12.18 -8.00
N GLN A 178 1.00 -11.12 -7.52
CA GLN A 178 1.34 -9.75 -7.89
C GLN A 178 2.75 -9.37 -7.45
N ALA A 179 3.16 -9.76 -6.23
CA ALA A 179 4.54 -9.55 -5.78
C ALA A 179 5.53 -10.28 -6.70
N GLY A 180 5.27 -11.56 -7.04
CA GLY A 180 6.10 -12.32 -7.95
C GLY A 180 6.24 -11.69 -9.33
N SER A 181 5.14 -11.20 -9.92
CA SER A 181 5.18 -10.54 -11.23
C SER A 181 5.94 -9.21 -11.21
N LEU A 182 5.73 -8.38 -10.17
CA LEU A 182 6.37 -7.05 -10.08
C LEU A 182 7.85 -7.16 -9.72
N TRP A 183 8.18 -7.89 -8.65
CA TRP A 183 9.55 -8.00 -8.19
C TRP A 183 10.39 -8.92 -9.08
N GLY A 184 9.81 -10.00 -9.62
CA GLY A 184 10.50 -10.90 -10.56
C GLY A 184 10.74 -10.27 -11.92
N GLY A 185 10.01 -9.20 -12.28
CA GLY A 185 10.25 -8.40 -13.49
C GLY A 185 11.25 -7.27 -13.30
N LEU A 186 11.67 -6.99 -12.05
CA LEU A 186 12.59 -5.90 -11.77
C LEU A 186 14.03 -6.28 -12.17
N THR A 187 14.69 -5.40 -12.91
CA THR A 187 16.08 -5.55 -13.33
C THR A 187 16.90 -4.36 -12.88
N PHE A 188 18.16 -4.63 -12.59
CA PHE A 188 19.15 -3.62 -12.28
C PHE A 188 20.47 -3.97 -12.97
N MET A 189 21.07 -3.03 -13.72
CA MET A 189 22.27 -3.26 -14.53
C MET A 189 22.16 -4.46 -15.46
N GLY A 190 20.97 -4.71 -16.04
CA GLY A 190 20.72 -5.84 -16.95
C GLY A 190 20.48 -7.19 -16.24
N GLN A 191 20.64 -7.26 -14.93
CA GLN A 191 20.40 -8.48 -14.14
C GLN A 191 19.01 -8.44 -13.49
N ARG A 192 18.27 -9.56 -13.56
CA ARG A 192 16.97 -9.68 -12.88
C ARG A 192 17.17 -9.95 -11.39
N LEU A 193 16.42 -9.22 -10.57
CA LEU A 193 16.45 -9.45 -9.13
C LEU A 193 15.88 -10.84 -8.75
N GLY A 194 15.05 -11.42 -9.60
CA GLY A 194 14.41 -12.70 -9.33
C GLY A 194 13.39 -12.66 -8.20
N PHE A 195 12.44 -13.58 -8.19
CA PHE A 195 11.50 -13.78 -7.10
C PHE A 195 11.20 -15.26 -6.93
N ASP A 196 11.63 -15.84 -5.82
CA ASP A 196 11.35 -17.23 -5.50
C ASP A 196 9.93 -17.39 -4.94
N MET A 197 9.04 -17.92 -5.79
CA MET A 197 7.66 -18.21 -5.44
C MET A 197 7.54 -19.32 -4.38
N ALA A 198 8.50 -20.25 -4.30
CA ALA A 198 8.50 -21.32 -3.30
C ALA A 198 8.91 -20.77 -1.93
N ALA A 199 9.98 -20.00 -1.85
CA ALA A 199 10.42 -19.32 -0.63
C ALA A 199 9.35 -18.35 -0.07
N SER A 200 8.59 -17.70 -0.96
CA SER A 200 7.47 -16.82 -0.57
C SER A 200 6.25 -17.56 -0.04
N ARG A 201 6.15 -18.90 -0.23
CA ARG A 201 5.00 -19.71 0.19
C ARG A 201 5.08 -20.10 1.65
N ARG A 202 4.56 -19.26 2.54
CA ARG A 202 4.54 -19.52 3.99
C ARG A 202 3.15 -19.90 4.47
N ARG A 203 3.02 -21.04 5.16
CA ARG A 203 1.73 -21.57 5.65
C ARG A 203 1.01 -20.61 6.60
N HIS A 204 1.75 -19.91 7.46
CA HIS A 204 1.18 -18.97 8.44
C HIS A 204 0.56 -17.70 7.82
N VAL A 205 0.74 -17.44 6.51
CA VAL A 205 0.08 -16.30 5.85
C VAL A 205 -1.44 -16.46 5.85
N TYR A 206 -1.93 -17.69 5.63
CA TYR A 206 -3.37 -17.95 5.63
C TYR A 206 -3.98 -17.91 7.03
N SER A 207 -3.30 -18.46 8.05
CA SER A 207 -3.79 -18.36 9.44
C SER A 207 -3.81 -16.91 9.92
N ALA A 208 -2.79 -16.13 9.56
CA ALA A 208 -2.76 -14.71 9.86
C ALA A 208 -3.86 -13.92 9.11
N PHE A 209 -4.16 -14.30 7.87
CA PHE A 209 -5.28 -13.74 7.12
C PHE A 209 -6.62 -14.06 7.78
N ALA A 210 -6.81 -15.33 8.21
CA ALA A 210 -8.01 -15.77 8.90
C ALA A 210 -8.27 -14.95 10.17
N ILE A 211 -7.24 -14.68 10.98
CA ILE A 211 -7.35 -13.81 12.16
C ILE A 211 -7.86 -12.41 11.77
N GLY A 212 -7.29 -11.80 10.74
CA GLY A 212 -7.73 -10.49 10.24
C GLY A 212 -9.18 -10.53 9.74
N TRP A 213 -9.53 -11.55 8.96
CA TRP A 213 -10.85 -11.70 8.35
C TRP A 213 -11.94 -11.94 9.41
N PHE A 214 -11.77 -12.96 10.27
CA PHE A 214 -12.72 -13.24 11.34
C PHE A 214 -12.81 -12.11 12.36
N GLY A 215 -11.66 -11.51 12.72
CA GLY A 215 -11.64 -10.34 13.59
C GLY A 215 -12.42 -9.17 13.01
N THR A 216 -12.33 -8.94 11.70
CA THR A 216 -13.14 -7.91 11.02
C THR A 216 -14.61 -8.24 11.04
N VAL A 217 -15.00 -9.49 10.75
CA VAL A 217 -16.41 -9.94 10.78
C VAL A 217 -16.98 -9.79 12.19
N MET A 218 -16.26 -10.26 13.22
CA MET A 218 -16.70 -10.12 14.62
C MET A 218 -16.85 -8.66 15.02
N MET A 219 -15.90 -7.81 14.62
CA MET A 219 -15.96 -6.38 14.88
C MET A 219 -17.15 -5.72 14.19
N LEU A 220 -17.43 -6.07 12.93
CA LEU A 220 -18.59 -5.55 12.19
C LEU A 220 -19.91 -6.00 12.82
N LEU A 221 -20.02 -7.26 13.27
CA LEU A 221 -21.20 -7.79 13.96
C LEU A 221 -21.41 -7.07 15.30
N PHE A 222 -20.35 -6.88 16.08
CA PHE A 222 -20.41 -6.19 17.37
C PHE A 222 -20.83 -4.73 17.20
N VAL A 223 -20.22 -4.02 16.26
CA VAL A 223 -20.56 -2.62 15.94
C VAL A 223 -21.94 -2.51 15.33
N GLY A 224 -22.27 -3.38 14.40
CA GLY A 224 -23.60 -3.43 13.80
C GLY A 224 -24.67 -3.69 14.85
N GLY A 225 -24.42 -4.56 15.82
CA GLY A 225 -25.30 -4.81 16.96
C GLY A 225 -25.49 -3.58 17.85
N ILE A 226 -24.38 -2.87 18.18
CA ILE A 226 -24.43 -1.60 18.93
C ILE A 226 -25.22 -0.55 18.14
N LEU A 227 -24.90 -0.36 16.85
CA LEU A 227 -25.59 0.63 16.01
C LEU A 227 -27.07 0.30 15.88
N LEU A 228 -27.47 -0.96 15.66
CA LEU A 228 -28.86 -1.38 15.64
C LEU A 228 -29.55 -1.12 16.98
N GLY A 229 -28.89 -1.38 18.12
CA GLY A 229 -29.42 -1.08 19.45
C GLY A 229 -29.62 0.41 19.68
N LEU A 230 -28.67 1.23 19.21
CA LEU A 230 -28.75 2.69 19.30
C LEU A 230 -29.78 3.27 18.31
N THR A 231 -29.91 2.72 17.11
CA THR A 231 -30.85 3.22 16.08
C THR A 231 -32.30 2.88 16.39
N SER A 232 -32.57 1.81 17.10
CA SER A 232 -33.94 1.48 17.56
C SER A 232 -34.49 2.47 18.58
N GLY A 233 -33.62 3.30 19.22
CA GLY A 233 -34.02 4.32 20.19
C GLY A 233 -33.65 5.76 19.82
N VAL A 234 -32.57 5.98 19.09
CA VAL A 234 -31.91 7.29 18.96
C VAL A 234 -32.02 7.90 17.55
N VAL A 235 -32.19 7.11 16.49
CA VAL A 235 -32.25 7.65 15.11
C VAL A 235 -33.57 8.41 14.85
N LEU A 236 -34.61 8.14 15.60
CA LEU A 236 -35.83 8.93 15.53
C LEU A 236 -35.68 10.33 16.19
N ASP A 237 -34.63 10.54 16.99
CA ASP A 237 -34.34 11.78 17.72
C ASP A 237 -32.94 12.35 17.46
N LEU A 238 -32.39 12.20 16.26
CA LEU A 238 -31.09 12.78 15.88
C LEU A 238 -31.00 14.31 16.04
N VAL A 239 -32.14 14.98 16.15
CA VAL A 239 -32.25 16.42 16.41
C VAL A 239 -32.07 16.74 17.90
N SER A 240 -32.25 15.75 18.80
CA SER A 240 -32.14 15.89 20.24
C SER A 240 -30.90 15.24 20.86
N ALA A 241 -30.04 14.64 20.06
CA ALA A 241 -28.81 14.00 20.54
C ALA A 241 -27.95 14.99 21.30
N SER A 242 -27.61 14.68 22.54
CA SER A 242 -26.70 15.48 23.33
C SER A 242 -25.30 15.52 22.70
N VAL A 243 -24.58 16.62 22.93
CA VAL A 243 -23.18 16.77 22.47
C VAL A 243 -22.31 15.58 22.93
N ALA A 244 -22.60 15.02 24.10
CA ALA A 244 -21.90 13.87 24.66
C ALA A 244 -22.12 12.60 23.83
N GLU A 245 -23.34 12.36 23.30
CA GLU A 245 -23.65 11.21 22.44
C GLU A 245 -22.94 11.32 21.09
N VAL A 246 -22.90 12.51 20.49
CA VAL A 246 -22.16 12.75 19.24
C VAL A 246 -20.67 12.51 19.44
N ILE A 247 -20.09 13.01 20.54
CA ILE A 247 -18.67 12.78 20.89
C ILE A 247 -18.43 11.27 21.12
N GLY A 248 -19.34 10.59 21.82
CA GLY A 248 -19.25 9.15 22.07
C GLY A 248 -19.26 8.31 20.79
N LEU A 249 -20.14 8.60 19.85
CA LEU A 249 -20.20 7.95 18.54
C LEU A 249 -18.93 8.21 17.71
N PHE A 250 -18.42 9.44 17.75
CA PHE A 250 -17.17 9.78 17.07
C PHE A 250 -15.98 9.03 17.69
N ALA A 251 -15.88 8.99 19.01
CA ALA A 251 -14.84 8.25 19.73
C ALA A 251 -14.91 6.73 19.43
N LEU A 252 -16.11 6.16 19.39
CA LEU A 252 -16.34 4.78 19.01
C LEU A 252 -15.88 4.51 17.58
N GLY A 253 -16.26 5.34 16.61
CA GLY A 253 -15.81 5.24 15.22
C GLY A 253 -14.28 5.29 15.09
N LEU A 254 -13.64 6.17 15.85
CA LEU A 254 -12.19 6.29 15.92
C LEU A 254 -11.54 5.02 16.49
N ALA A 255 -12.06 4.51 17.61
CA ALA A 255 -11.58 3.28 18.23
C ALA A 255 -11.69 2.08 17.30
N LEU A 256 -12.77 2.01 16.51
CA LEU A 256 -12.98 0.97 15.52
C LEU A 256 -11.96 1.02 14.37
N LEU A 257 -11.69 2.18 13.82
CA LEU A 257 -10.68 2.36 12.78
C LEU A 257 -9.28 1.95 13.26
N VAL A 258 -8.93 2.32 14.49
CA VAL A 258 -7.66 1.93 15.12
C VAL A 258 -7.61 0.42 15.36
N SER A 259 -8.70 -0.18 15.86
CA SER A 259 -8.80 -1.62 16.09
C SER A 259 -8.71 -2.41 14.78
N LEU A 260 -9.37 -1.96 13.73
CA LEU A 260 -9.29 -2.56 12.41
C LEU A 260 -7.85 -2.56 11.86
N ALA A 261 -7.12 -1.45 12.05
CA ALA A 261 -5.72 -1.36 11.67
C ALA A 261 -4.83 -2.35 12.44
N ALA A 262 -5.14 -2.63 13.72
CA ALA A 262 -4.43 -3.59 14.55
C ALA A 262 -4.77 -5.05 14.21
N VAL A 263 -6.05 -5.36 13.94
CA VAL A 263 -6.54 -6.72 13.62
C VAL A 263 -5.89 -7.28 12.34
N TRP A 264 -5.57 -6.43 11.38
CA TRP A 264 -4.87 -6.84 10.15
C TRP A 264 -3.34 -6.92 10.27
N ALA A 265 -2.78 -6.58 11.43
CA ALA A 265 -1.34 -6.60 11.63
C ALA A 265 -0.69 -7.99 11.46
N PRO A 266 -1.27 -9.12 11.94
CA PRO A 266 -0.71 -10.44 11.71
C PRO A 266 -0.55 -10.76 10.23
N TYR A 267 -1.58 -10.46 9.43
CA TYR A 267 -1.56 -10.69 7.99
C TYR A 267 -0.54 -9.79 7.29
N GLN A 268 -0.47 -8.52 7.65
CA GLN A 268 0.50 -7.59 7.07
C GLN A 268 1.93 -8.02 7.38
N ALA A 269 2.22 -8.41 8.63
CA ALA A 269 3.53 -8.93 9.03
C ALA A 269 3.90 -10.19 8.22
N ALA A 270 2.99 -11.16 8.14
CA ALA A 270 3.20 -12.40 7.40
C ALA A 270 3.39 -12.16 5.90
N ARG A 271 2.62 -11.25 5.30
CA ARG A 271 2.73 -10.86 3.89
C ARG A 271 4.08 -10.21 3.59
N TRP A 272 4.52 -9.25 4.40
CA TRP A 272 5.81 -8.57 4.22
C TRP A 272 6.98 -9.53 4.37
N SER A 273 6.95 -10.39 5.41
CA SER A 273 7.97 -11.43 5.61
C SER A 273 8.01 -12.44 4.46
N SER A 274 6.84 -12.81 3.92
CA SER A 274 6.71 -13.69 2.75
C SER A 274 7.29 -13.06 1.48
N THR A 275 7.00 -11.77 1.24
CA THR A 275 7.56 -11.04 0.08
C THR A 275 9.07 -10.90 0.19
N ALA A 276 9.58 -10.55 1.37
CA ALA A 276 11.02 -10.46 1.62
C ALA A 276 11.73 -11.80 1.37
N ALA A 277 11.14 -12.91 1.84
CA ALA A 277 11.69 -14.25 1.61
C ALA A 277 11.74 -14.62 0.11
N GLY A 278 10.74 -14.20 -0.67
CA GLY A 278 10.76 -14.38 -2.13
C GLY A 278 11.90 -13.61 -2.82
N LEU A 279 12.37 -12.53 -2.21
CA LEU A 279 13.52 -11.74 -2.65
C LEU A 279 14.87 -12.19 -2.05
N GLY A 280 14.88 -13.28 -1.28
CA GLY A 280 16.08 -13.75 -0.59
C GLY A 280 16.41 -13.01 0.71
N PHE A 281 15.53 -12.09 1.15
CA PHE A 281 15.73 -11.37 2.42
C PHE A 281 15.00 -12.03 3.58
N SER A 282 15.52 -11.85 4.79
CA SER A 282 14.84 -12.15 6.03
C SER A 282 14.24 -10.87 6.62
N LEU A 283 12.95 -10.90 6.92
CA LEU A 283 12.23 -9.80 7.54
C LEU A 283 11.39 -10.34 8.72
N PRO A 284 12.01 -10.55 9.89
CA PRO A 284 11.31 -11.05 11.08
C PRO A 284 10.47 -9.95 11.69
N ILE A 285 9.18 -9.93 11.40
CA ILE A 285 8.23 -8.97 11.97
C ILE A 285 7.39 -9.66 13.03
N CYS A 286 7.52 -9.19 14.28
CA CYS A 286 6.60 -9.56 15.34
C CYS A 286 5.25 -8.88 15.10
N TRP A 287 4.17 -9.64 15.09
CA TRP A 287 2.83 -9.12 14.80
C TRP A 287 2.34 -8.09 15.83
N TRP A 288 2.74 -8.21 17.11
CA TRP A 288 2.45 -7.20 18.13
C TRP A 288 3.13 -5.86 17.83
N GLY A 289 4.39 -5.89 17.40
CA GLY A 289 5.10 -4.69 16.96
C GLY A 289 4.43 -4.05 15.75
N MET A 290 3.93 -4.87 14.81
CA MET A 290 3.17 -4.39 13.66
C MET A 290 1.80 -3.84 14.06
N ALA A 291 1.11 -4.47 15.03
CA ALA A 291 -0.16 -3.98 15.57
C ALA A 291 0.01 -2.61 16.24
N GLY A 292 1.03 -2.46 17.09
CA GLY A 292 1.35 -1.18 17.73
C GLY A 292 1.74 -0.09 16.72
N LEU A 293 2.49 -0.46 15.67
CA LEU A 293 2.81 0.47 14.57
C LEU A 293 1.54 0.92 13.84
N ASN A 294 0.68 -0.02 13.45
CA ASN A 294 -0.54 0.27 12.71
C ASN A 294 -1.53 1.09 13.53
N ALA A 295 -1.78 0.72 14.78
CA ALA A 295 -2.64 1.45 15.70
C ALA A 295 -2.12 2.87 15.92
N GLY A 296 -0.83 3.02 16.26
CA GLY A 296 -0.21 4.32 16.44
C GLY A 296 -0.22 5.18 15.17
N ASN A 297 -0.02 4.57 14.00
CA ASN A 297 -0.08 5.26 12.71
C ASN A 297 -1.50 5.68 12.34
N ALA A 298 -2.50 4.86 12.64
CA ALA A 298 -3.91 5.19 12.45
C ALA A 298 -4.31 6.36 13.35
N THR A 299 -3.99 6.30 14.64
CA THR A 299 -4.23 7.39 15.59
C THR A 299 -3.57 8.69 15.15
N LEU A 300 -2.28 8.66 14.77
CA LEU A 300 -1.57 9.84 14.29
C LEU A 300 -2.22 10.47 13.06
N ARG A 301 -2.64 9.64 12.09
CA ARG A 301 -3.34 10.14 10.89
C ARG A 301 -4.69 10.75 11.21
N LEU A 302 -5.45 10.13 12.10
CA LEU A 302 -6.79 10.58 12.47
C LEU A 302 -6.72 11.88 13.29
N VAL A 303 -5.92 11.92 14.35
CA VAL A 303 -5.75 13.10 15.22
C VAL A 303 -5.16 14.28 14.46
N SER A 304 -4.23 14.03 13.53
CA SER A 304 -3.62 15.09 12.72
C SER A 304 -4.37 15.41 11.42
N LEU A 305 -5.55 14.81 11.16
CA LEU A 305 -6.28 14.93 9.89
C LEU A 305 -5.38 14.64 8.67
N GLY A 306 -4.42 13.72 8.82
CA GLY A 306 -3.47 13.35 7.77
C GLY A 306 -2.24 14.25 7.63
N ILE A 307 -2.13 15.34 8.40
CA ILE A 307 -0.97 16.26 8.37
C ILE A 307 0.34 15.49 8.63
N LEU A 308 0.35 14.55 9.58
CA LEU A 308 1.50 13.75 9.93
C LEU A 308 1.76 12.55 8.97
N GLY A 309 1.13 12.52 7.79
CA GLY A 309 1.32 11.47 6.79
C GLY A 309 2.78 11.18 6.44
N PRO A 310 3.63 12.18 6.15
CA PRO A 310 5.07 12.00 5.91
C PRO A 310 5.82 11.36 7.08
N TYR A 311 5.53 11.78 8.31
CA TYR A 311 6.10 11.19 9.52
C TYR A 311 5.71 9.71 9.68
N VAL A 312 4.43 9.39 9.46
CA VAL A 312 3.92 8.02 9.50
C VAL A 312 4.61 7.13 8.44
N GLN A 313 4.83 7.67 7.24
CA GLN A 313 5.54 6.95 6.18
C GLN A 313 7.00 6.67 6.58
N ALA A 314 7.71 7.68 7.10
CA ALA A 314 9.08 7.51 7.58
C ALA A 314 9.16 6.49 8.73
N ARG A 315 8.23 6.55 9.69
CA ARG A 315 8.12 5.60 10.81
C ARG A 315 7.91 4.16 10.33
N THR A 316 7.04 3.96 9.33
CA THR A 316 6.80 2.64 8.74
C THR A 316 8.03 2.13 8.00
N SER A 317 8.68 2.98 7.19
CA SER A 317 9.90 2.61 6.47
C SER A 317 11.03 2.27 7.42
N ALA A 318 11.25 3.06 8.48
CA ALA A 318 12.25 2.77 9.51
C ALA A 318 11.98 1.44 10.21
N PHE A 319 10.72 1.16 10.59
CA PHE A 319 10.32 -0.10 11.23
C PHE A 319 10.63 -1.32 10.37
N MET A 320 10.36 -1.24 9.06
CA MET A 320 10.62 -2.33 8.12
C MET A 320 12.12 -2.52 7.88
N LEU A 321 12.82 -1.45 7.58
CA LEU A 321 14.23 -1.49 7.21
C LEU A 321 15.13 -1.92 8.38
N GLN A 322 14.83 -1.53 9.62
CA GLN A 322 15.56 -1.96 10.81
C GLN A 322 15.53 -3.47 11.04
N ARG A 323 14.57 -4.16 10.45
CA ARG A 323 14.37 -5.61 10.58
C ARG A 323 14.72 -6.38 9.33
N LEU A 324 15.02 -5.67 8.24
CA LEU A 324 15.43 -6.28 7.00
C LEU A 324 16.89 -6.72 7.09
N SER A 325 17.13 -8.00 6.90
CA SER A 325 18.46 -8.59 6.86
C SER A 325 18.56 -9.57 5.70
N GLY A 326 19.76 -9.74 5.17
CA GLY A 326 20.02 -10.64 4.06
C GLY A 326 20.89 -9.99 2.99
N THR A 327 21.29 -10.80 2.03
CA THR A 327 22.10 -10.40 0.88
C THR A 327 21.29 -10.63 -0.38
N LEU A 328 21.21 -9.63 -1.23
CA LEU A 328 20.60 -9.77 -2.55
C LEU A 328 21.62 -10.47 -3.47
N TRP A 329 21.27 -11.61 -3.97
CA TRP A 329 22.05 -12.29 -5.01
C TRP A 329 21.58 -11.74 -6.36
N LEU A 330 22.46 -11.09 -7.07
CA LEU A 330 22.28 -10.81 -8.49
C LEU A 330 22.75 -12.06 -9.22
N GLY A 331 21.80 -12.81 -9.77
CA GLY A 331 22.06 -14.06 -10.49
C GLY A 331 22.56 -13.85 -11.90
#